data_e8a00b0fcc47f5649572911fb5f17129
#
_entry.id   e8a00b0fcc47f5649572911fb5f17129
#
_cell.length_a   1.000
_cell.length_b   1.000
_cell.length_c   1.000
_cell.angle_alpha   90.00
_cell.angle_beta   90.00
_cell.angle_gamma   90.00
#
_symmetry.space_group_name_H-M   'P 1'
#
loop_
_entity.id
_entity.type
_entity.pdbx_description
1 polymer ?
#
loop_
_entity_poly.entity_id
_entity_poly.type
_entity_poly.pdbx_seq_one_letter_code
_entity_poly.pdbx_strand_id
1 'polypeptide(L)'
;MRIHALEVKDFRGIDHYRLEVPEAGVLVVEGPNEAGKSTLVRALDMLLTEKATAKKQYVKDTQPIGRDEGPAVTAELTVGGQRFTYSKQWVKGPRTEFRPHGPGQPLTGDDAHNHVVALLDEHGDETLRKALQLLQEGPLVVDGLGESRRLTAALDAVAGGDTGQDLDQAASLVERVESDAGAYWTAGGRESGELKRLRGEQEAAVQAEEQARAAVEALEGDVRRVAALGDAEERAAEAVTAAAARRAEAEEAWASLSLIHISD
;
A
#
# COMPACT_ATOMS: atom_id res chain seq x y z
N MET A 1 10.04 21.82 -5.90
CA MET A 1 8.90 21.76 -4.95
C MET A 1 9.43 21.53 -3.54
N ARG A 2 8.88 22.21 -2.53
CA ARG A 2 9.19 22.02 -1.11
C ARG A 2 7.87 21.83 -0.34
N ILE A 3 7.84 20.90 0.59
CA ILE A 3 6.73 20.64 1.48
C ILE A 3 7.07 21.26 2.84
N HIS A 4 6.18 22.06 3.42
CA HIS A 4 6.34 22.66 4.74
C HIS A 4 5.50 21.95 5.79
N ALA A 5 4.27 21.59 5.43
CA ALA A 5 3.37 20.85 6.29
C ALA A 5 2.45 19.95 5.45
N LEU A 6 2.01 18.85 6.04
CA LEU A 6 1.00 17.95 5.50
C LEU A 6 -0.02 17.64 6.60
N GLU A 7 -1.27 17.88 6.34
CA GLU A 7 -2.37 17.55 7.24
C GLU A 7 -3.30 16.57 6.52
N VAL A 8 -3.63 15.48 7.18
CA VAL A 8 -4.48 14.40 6.68
C VAL A 8 -5.62 14.18 7.65
N LYS A 9 -6.86 14.19 7.16
CA LYS A 9 -8.08 13.97 7.95
C LYS A 9 -8.95 12.91 7.31
N ASP A 10 -9.51 12.04 8.13
CA ASP A 10 -10.48 11.01 7.73
C ASP A 10 -10.03 10.18 6.51
N PHE A 11 -8.75 9.85 6.48
CA PHE A 11 -8.13 9.19 5.34
C PHE A 11 -7.69 7.77 5.72
N ARG A 12 -8.44 6.77 5.28
CA ARG A 12 -8.25 5.35 5.68
C ARG A 12 -8.30 5.21 7.21
N GLY A 13 -7.21 4.72 7.82
CA GLY A 13 -7.06 4.56 9.26
C GLY A 13 -6.56 5.82 10.00
N ILE A 14 -6.37 6.95 9.31
CA ILE A 14 -5.93 8.20 9.92
C ILE A 14 -7.15 9.07 10.18
N ASP A 15 -7.46 9.32 11.45
CA ASP A 15 -8.52 10.24 11.86
C ASP A 15 -8.11 11.70 11.62
N HIS A 16 -6.98 12.08 12.20
CA HIS A 16 -6.37 13.38 11.99
C HIS A 16 -4.88 13.29 12.31
N TYR A 17 -4.07 13.73 11.38
CA TYR A 17 -2.62 13.83 11.60
C TYR A 17 -2.07 15.06 10.86
N ARG A 18 -1.22 15.83 11.55
CA ARG A 18 -0.49 16.96 10.98
C ARG A 18 1.00 16.73 11.14
N LEU A 19 1.72 16.83 10.04
CA LEU A 19 3.15 16.67 9.92
C LEU A 19 3.76 18.01 9.54
N GLU A 20 4.66 18.52 10.37
CA GLU A 20 5.50 19.69 10.05
C GLU A 20 6.82 19.17 9.47
N VAL A 21 7.22 19.70 8.32
CA VAL A 21 8.45 19.29 7.64
C VAL A 21 9.54 20.32 7.91
N PRO A 22 10.69 19.91 8.46
CA PRO A 22 11.78 20.83 8.78
C PRO A 22 12.35 21.48 7.52
N GLU A 23 12.96 22.64 7.70
CA GLU A 23 13.53 23.39 6.59
C GLU A 23 14.68 22.68 5.88
N ALA A 24 15.43 21.88 6.58
CA ALA A 24 16.54 21.07 6.07
C ALA A 24 16.68 19.81 6.93
N GLY A 25 17.33 18.78 6.35
CA GLY A 25 17.59 17.51 7.03
C GLY A 25 16.71 16.37 6.54
N VAL A 26 16.70 15.32 7.33
CA VAL A 26 15.92 14.09 7.08
C VAL A 26 14.81 14.01 8.12
N LEU A 27 13.57 13.86 7.65
CA LEU A 27 12.42 13.59 8.49
C LEU A 27 12.14 12.09 8.52
N VAL A 28 12.20 11.48 9.70
CA VAL A 28 11.87 10.07 9.90
C VAL A 28 10.49 9.97 10.53
N VAL A 29 9.59 9.21 9.87
CA VAL A 29 8.26 8.93 10.38
C VAL A 29 8.24 7.49 10.90
N GLU A 30 8.21 7.33 12.22
CA GLU A 30 8.22 6.04 12.89
C GLU A 30 6.84 5.70 13.48
N GLY A 31 6.60 4.44 13.69
CA GLY A 31 5.37 3.93 14.31
C GLY A 31 5.16 2.45 14.02
N PRO A 32 4.22 1.79 14.72
CA PRO A 32 3.89 0.39 14.50
C PRO A 32 3.40 0.13 13.08
N ASN A 33 3.32 -1.14 12.70
CA ASN A 33 2.69 -1.52 11.45
C ASN A 33 1.22 -1.04 11.46
N GLU A 34 0.71 -0.68 10.28
CA GLU A 34 -0.66 -0.16 10.11
C GLU A 34 -0.93 1.23 10.72
N ALA A 35 0.04 1.87 11.35
CA ALA A 35 -0.12 3.25 11.89
C ALA A 35 -0.36 4.33 10.82
N GLY A 36 -0.37 3.98 9.54
CA GLY A 36 -0.64 4.93 8.45
C GLY A 36 0.58 5.63 7.87
N LYS A 37 1.82 5.19 8.16
CA LYS A 37 3.06 5.80 7.62
C LYS A 37 3.05 5.93 6.09
N SER A 38 2.80 4.83 5.37
CA SER A 38 2.69 4.83 3.90
C SER A 38 1.45 5.57 3.41
N THR A 39 0.42 5.68 4.24
CA THR A 39 -0.80 6.42 3.94
C THR A 39 -0.55 7.92 3.81
N LEU A 40 0.39 8.48 4.58
CA LEU A 40 0.78 9.90 4.47
C LEU A 40 1.38 10.21 3.10
N VAL A 41 2.25 9.33 2.59
CA VAL A 41 2.87 9.50 1.26
C VAL A 41 1.81 9.38 0.15
N ARG A 42 0.91 8.39 0.27
CA ARG A 42 -0.22 8.22 -0.67
C ARG A 42 -1.19 9.40 -0.64
N ALA A 43 -1.45 9.96 0.55
CA ALA A 43 -2.31 11.13 0.69
C ALA A 43 -1.73 12.36 -0.03
N LEU A 44 -0.42 12.59 0.10
CA LEU A 44 0.28 13.65 -0.62
C LEU A 44 0.25 13.42 -2.13
N ASP A 45 0.54 12.20 -2.59
CA ASP A 45 0.49 11.88 -4.02
C ASP A 45 -0.91 12.11 -4.60
N MET A 46 -1.95 11.62 -3.92
CA MET A 46 -3.34 11.82 -4.32
C MET A 46 -3.75 13.31 -4.32
N LEU A 47 -3.25 14.10 -3.37
CA LEU A 47 -3.46 15.55 -3.34
C LEU A 47 -2.93 16.22 -4.62
N LEU A 48 -1.75 15.80 -5.10
CA LEU A 48 -1.10 16.42 -6.25
C LEU A 48 -1.67 15.92 -7.59
N THR A 49 -2.06 14.64 -7.67
CA THR A 49 -2.42 13.98 -8.94
C THR A 49 -3.92 13.88 -9.19
N GLU A 50 -4.75 13.65 -8.15
CA GLU A 50 -6.15 13.32 -8.34
C GLU A 50 -7.08 14.52 -8.16
N LYS A 51 -8.07 14.69 -9.06
CA LYS A 51 -9.14 15.66 -8.86
C LYS A 51 -10.02 15.28 -7.67
N ALA A 52 -10.55 16.27 -6.95
CA ALA A 52 -11.49 16.03 -5.85
C ALA A 52 -12.76 15.27 -6.28
N THR A 53 -13.17 15.45 -7.55
CA THR A 53 -14.33 14.82 -8.16
C THR A 53 -14.04 13.42 -8.73
N ALA A 54 -12.82 12.90 -8.58
CA ALA A 54 -12.43 11.59 -9.10
C ALA A 54 -13.28 10.46 -8.47
N LYS A 55 -13.83 9.58 -9.34
CA LYS A 55 -14.71 8.46 -8.94
C LYS A 55 -13.99 7.10 -8.99
N LYS A 56 -12.67 7.11 -9.11
CA LYS A 56 -11.84 5.92 -9.17
C LYS A 56 -11.98 5.10 -7.89
N GLN A 57 -11.92 3.77 -7.98
CA GLN A 57 -12.13 2.89 -6.83
C GLN A 57 -11.13 3.16 -5.70
N TYR A 58 -9.85 3.29 -6.02
CA TYR A 58 -8.83 3.56 -5.00
C TYR A 58 -9.02 4.91 -4.26
N VAL A 59 -9.72 5.91 -4.88
CA VAL A 59 -10.09 7.16 -4.21
C VAL A 59 -11.21 6.91 -3.21
N LYS A 60 -12.19 6.07 -3.55
CA LYS A 60 -13.26 5.65 -2.62
C LYS A 60 -12.71 4.83 -1.46
N ASP A 61 -11.71 3.99 -1.72
CA ASP A 61 -11.06 3.14 -0.71
C ASP A 61 -10.23 3.96 0.31
N THR A 62 -10.12 5.28 0.12
CA THR A 62 -9.51 6.18 1.11
C THR A 62 -10.49 6.65 2.20
N GLN A 63 -11.78 6.41 2.03
CA GLN A 63 -12.79 6.73 3.04
C GLN A 63 -12.56 5.88 4.31
N PRO A 64 -12.70 6.47 5.52
CA PRO A 64 -12.54 5.71 6.75
C PRO A 64 -13.64 4.65 6.91
N ILE A 65 -13.26 3.49 7.41
CA ILE A 65 -14.21 2.38 7.64
C ILE A 65 -15.15 2.74 8.79
N GLY A 66 -16.45 2.56 8.56
CA GLY A 66 -17.49 2.77 9.58
C GLY A 66 -17.86 4.22 9.84
N ARG A 67 -17.30 5.18 9.08
CA ARG A 67 -17.67 6.61 9.14
C ARG A 67 -18.01 7.14 7.76
N ASP A 68 -19.05 7.96 7.71
CA ASP A 68 -19.51 8.57 6.46
C ASP A 68 -18.87 9.97 6.25
N GLU A 69 -17.54 10.02 6.39
CA GLU A 69 -16.74 11.24 6.26
C GLU A 69 -15.97 11.26 4.94
N GLY A 70 -15.67 12.45 4.43
CA GLY A 70 -14.88 12.65 3.23
C GLY A 70 -13.40 12.78 3.57
N PRO A 71 -12.54 11.90 3.03
CA PRO A 71 -11.10 12.04 3.23
C PRO A 71 -10.61 13.39 2.73
N ALA A 72 -9.83 14.07 3.55
CA ALA A 72 -9.30 15.39 3.26
C ALA A 72 -7.78 15.44 3.49
N VAL A 73 -7.10 16.14 2.58
CA VAL A 73 -5.66 16.38 2.66
C VAL A 73 -5.38 17.85 2.40
N THR A 74 -4.54 18.43 3.24
CA THR A 74 -4.05 19.80 3.09
C THR A 74 -2.53 19.80 3.14
N ALA A 75 -1.88 20.46 2.21
CA ALA A 75 -0.44 20.65 2.23
C ALA A 75 -0.07 22.12 2.09
N GLU A 76 0.96 22.52 2.81
CA GLU A 76 1.62 23.79 2.64
C GLU A 76 2.88 23.59 1.81
N LEU A 77 2.93 24.19 0.63
CA LEU A 77 3.92 23.93 -0.41
C LEU A 77 4.59 25.22 -0.87
N THR A 78 5.83 25.07 -1.36
CA THR A 78 6.49 26.08 -2.21
C THR A 78 6.86 25.44 -3.54
N VAL A 79 6.38 26.02 -4.64
CA VAL A 79 6.68 25.62 -6.02
C VAL A 79 7.03 26.86 -6.81
N GLY A 80 8.13 26.87 -7.57
CA GLY A 80 8.58 28.04 -8.34
C GLY A 80 8.79 29.32 -7.52
N GLY A 81 9.13 29.19 -6.23
CA GLY A 81 9.25 30.32 -5.32
C GLY A 81 7.92 30.81 -4.71
N GLN A 82 6.78 30.33 -5.19
CA GLN A 82 5.47 30.67 -4.65
C GLN A 82 5.08 29.72 -3.51
N ARG A 83 4.81 30.28 -2.32
CA ARG A 83 4.29 29.53 -1.16
C ARG A 83 2.77 29.62 -1.13
N PHE A 84 2.12 28.49 -0.90
CA PHE A 84 0.67 28.37 -0.87
C PHE A 84 0.19 27.20 -0.02
N THR A 85 -1.06 27.25 0.41
CA THR A 85 -1.79 26.12 1.00
C THR A 85 -2.68 25.53 -0.07
N TYR A 86 -2.61 24.21 -0.24
CA TYR A 86 -3.42 23.45 -1.18
C TYR A 86 -4.16 22.35 -0.47
N SER A 87 -5.48 22.30 -0.63
CA SER A 87 -6.33 21.32 0.05
C SER A 87 -7.34 20.67 -0.89
N LYS A 88 -7.62 19.41 -0.65
CA LYS A 88 -8.68 18.64 -1.31
C LYS A 88 -9.43 17.79 -0.31
N GLN A 89 -10.71 17.61 -0.59
CA GLN A 89 -11.59 16.65 0.04
C GLN A 89 -12.26 15.82 -1.07
N TRP A 90 -12.35 14.50 -0.86
CA TRP A 90 -12.93 13.57 -1.83
C TRP A 90 -14.17 12.88 -1.23
N VAL A 91 -14.89 12.14 -2.08
CA VAL A 91 -16.02 11.26 -1.76
C VAL A 91 -17.21 12.03 -1.21
N LYS A 92 -17.10 12.67 -0.07
CA LYS A 92 -18.16 13.46 0.57
C LYS A 92 -17.83 14.95 0.49
N GLY A 93 -18.71 15.72 -0.13
CA GLY A 93 -18.50 17.16 -0.33
C GLY A 93 -17.20 17.48 -1.07
N PRO A 94 -16.96 16.92 -2.27
CA PRO A 94 -15.69 17.09 -2.96
C PRO A 94 -15.40 18.56 -3.20
N ARG A 95 -14.21 18.99 -2.76
CA ARG A 95 -13.76 20.39 -2.91
C ARG A 95 -12.25 20.44 -3.10
N THR A 96 -11.79 21.46 -3.77
CA THR A 96 -10.38 21.80 -3.94
C THR A 96 -10.21 23.27 -3.63
N GLU A 97 -9.20 23.62 -2.87
CA GLU A 97 -8.87 25.01 -2.53
C GLU A 97 -7.37 25.26 -2.70
N PHE A 98 -7.05 26.37 -3.33
CA PHE A 98 -5.70 26.92 -3.44
C PHE A 98 -5.67 28.30 -2.77
N ARG A 99 -4.77 28.51 -1.84
CA ARG A 99 -4.60 29.79 -1.13
C ARG A 99 -3.14 30.22 -1.15
N PRO A 100 -2.76 31.24 -1.93
CA PRO A 100 -1.41 31.77 -1.91
C PRO A 100 -1.10 32.45 -0.56
N HIS A 101 0.15 32.34 -0.10
CA HIS A 101 0.63 33.07 1.12
C HIS A 101 1.19 34.44 0.77
N GLY A 102 1.21 34.83 -0.50
CA GLY A 102 1.66 36.09 -1.01
C GLY A 102 0.66 36.70 -1.98
N PRO A 103 1.10 37.59 -2.89
CA PRO A 103 0.24 38.14 -3.92
C PRO A 103 -0.41 37.03 -4.77
N GLY A 104 -1.70 37.13 -4.99
CA GLY A 104 -2.50 36.18 -5.76
C GLY A 104 -3.91 36.05 -5.20
N GLN A 105 -4.81 35.48 -6.01
CA GLN A 105 -6.18 35.24 -5.59
C GLN A 105 -6.36 33.77 -5.19
N PRO A 106 -7.15 33.48 -4.15
CA PRO A 106 -7.57 32.12 -3.86
C PRO A 106 -8.37 31.52 -5.04
N LEU A 107 -8.10 30.25 -5.34
CA LEU A 107 -8.82 29.50 -6.37
C LEU A 107 -9.53 28.31 -5.75
N THR A 108 -10.61 27.85 -6.38
CA THR A 108 -11.39 26.70 -5.91
C THR A 108 -11.73 25.76 -7.07
N GLY A 109 -12.10 24.51 -6.72
CA GLY A 109 -12.54 23.53 -7.70
C GLY A 109 -11.46 23.15 -8.72
N ASP A 110 -11.88 22.98 -9.97
CA ASP A 110 -10.99 22.57 -11.07
C ASP A 110 -9.95 23.65 -11.42
N ASP A 111 -10.26 24.92 -11.23
CA ASP A 111 -9.32 26.03 -11.49
C ASP A 111 -8.13 25.95 -10.52
N ALA A 112 -8.40 25.65 -9.23
CA ALA A 112 -7.35 25.42 -8.24
C ALA A 112 -6.50 24.19 -8.59
N HIS A 113 -7.13 23.11 -9.04
CA HIS A 113 -6.42 21.90 -9.46
C HIS A 113 -5.52 22.18 -10.67
N ASN A 114 -6.07 22.74 -11.72
CA ASN A 114 -5.34 23.01 -12.96
C ASN A 114 -4.20 24.00 -12.73
N HIS A 115 -4.39 25.00 -11.87
CA HIS A 115 -3.34 25.96 -11.52
C HIS A 115 -2.15 25.28 -10.84
N VAL A 116 -2.41 24.40 -9.87
CA VAL A 116 -1.32 23.66 -9.16
C VAL A 116 -0.64 22.68 -10.10
N VAL A 117 -1.37 21.99 -10.97
CA VAL A 117 -0.79 21.11 -11.99
C VAL A 117 0.14 21.90 -12.91
N ALA A 118 -0.32 23.06 -13.42
CA ALA A 118 0.51 23.92 -14.28
C ALA A 118 1.78 24.42 -13.56
N LEU A 119 1.68 24.80 -12.28
CA LEU A 119 2.86 25.18 -11.47
C LEU A 119 3.84 24.00 -11.28
N LEU A 120 3.32 22.79 -11.09
CA LEU A 120 4.14 21.60 -10.96
C LEU A 120 4.81 21.23 -12.29
N ASP A 121 4.12 21.37 -13.40
CA ASP A 121 4.66 21.09 -14.74
C ASP A 121 5.73 22.13 -15.14
N GLU A 122 5.50 23.41 -14.85
CA GLU A 122 6.44 24.48 -15.15
C GLU A 122 7.71 24.42 -14.29
N HIS A 123 7.55 24.18 -12.98
CA HIS A 123 8.63 24.27 -12.01
C HIS A 123 9.04 22.91 -11.40
N GLY A 124 8.32 21.86 -11.68
CA GLY A 124 8.60 20.47 -11.24
C GLY A 124 9.15 19.61 -12.39
N ASP A 125 9.60 18.46 -12.04
CA ASP A 125 9.88 17.35 -12.95
C ASP A 125 9.11 16.15 -12.40
N GLU A 126 8.03 15.78 -13.06
CA GLU A 126 7.16 14.68 -12.61
C GLU A 126 7.91 13.35 -12.62
N THR A 127 8.79 13.15 -13.62
CA THR A 127 9.61 11.95 -13.74
C THR A 127 10.57 11.84 -12.57
N LEU A 128 11.28 12.95 -12.25
CA LEU A 128 12.17 13.00 -11.11
C LEU A 128 11.41 12.85 -9.78
N ARG A 129 10.22 13.46 -9.65
CA ARG A 129 9.40 13.31 -8.45
C ARG A 129 8.97 11.86 -8.23
N LYS A 130 8.52 11.18 -9.27
CA LYS A 130 8.15 9.75 -9.23
C LYS A 130 9.36 8.88 -8.93
N ALA A 131 10.52 9.19 -9.53
CA ALA A 131 11.76 8.48 -9.29
C ALA A 131 12.24 8.57 -7.84
N LEU A 132 12.09 9.73 -7.21
CA LEU A 132 12.47 9.96 -5.82
C LEU A 132 11.43 9.44 -4.82
N GLN A 133 10.24 9.08 -5.29
CA GLN A 133 9.16 8.54 -4.46
C GLN A 133 9.22 7.02 -4.44
N LEU A 134 10.08 6.45 -3.60
CA LEU A 134 10.16 5.00 -3.40
C LEU A 134 8.98 4.56 -2.52
N LEU A 135 8.00 3.91 -3.12
CA LEU A 135 6.89 3.25 -2.43
C LEU A 135 7.23 1.77 -2.22
N GLN A 136 6.84 1.22 -1.10
CA GLN A 136 7.09 -0.16 -0.71
C GLN A 136 6.49 -1.20 -1.71
N GLU A 137 5.48 -0.80 -2.47
CA GLU A 137 4.76 -1.64 -3.45
C GLU A 137 5.07 -1.26 -4.92
N GLY A 138 6.01 -0.34 -5.16
CA GLY A 138 6.35 0.13 -6.50
C GLY A 138 7.54 -0.60 -7.11
N PRO A 139 7.63 -0.68 -8.44
CA PRO A 139 8.84 -1.18 -9.09
C PRO A 139 10.04 -0.29 -8.73
N LEU A 140 11.16 -0.92 -8.44
CA LEU A 140 12.43 -0.22 -8.19
C LEU A 140 13.03 0.42 -9.47
N VAL A 141 12.43 0.12 -10.61
CA VAL A 141 12.87 0.66 -11.91
C VAL A 141 12.04 1.90 -12.23
N VAL A 142 12.68 3.02 -12.30
CA VAL A 142 12.07 4.27 -12.76
C VAL A 142 12.41 4.44 -14.23
N ASP A 143 11.47 4.07 -15.09
CA ASP A 143 11.57 4.33 -16.51
C ASP A 143 11.59 5.85 -16.78
N GLY A 144 12.45 6.29 -17.69
CA GLY A 144 12.49 7.69 -18.14
C GLY A 144 13.38 8.63 -17.32
N LEU A 145 14.16 8.16 -16.32
CA LEU A 145 15.13 9.02 -15.62
C LEU A 145 16.13 9.68 -16.57
N GLY A 146 16.54 8.99 -17.65
CA GLY A 146 17.41 9.54 -18.69
C GLY A 146 16.74 10.65 -19.53
N GLU A 147 15.42 10.77 -19.50
CA GLU A 147 14.65 11.80 -20.20
C GLU A 147 14.38 13.05 -19.32
N SER A 148 14.74 13.00 -18.05
CA SER A 148 14.59 14.14 -17.14
C SER A 148 15.59 15.24 -17.48
N ARG A 149 15.11 16.27 -18.18
CA ARG A 149 15.92 17.45 -18.58
C ARG A 149 16.53 18.15 -17.36
N ARG A 150 15.87 18.13 -16.20
CA ARG A 150 16.36 18.77 -14.97
C ARG A 150 17.43 17.96 -14.28
N LEU A 151 17.33 16.63 -14.31
CA LEU A 151 18.38 15.77 -13.81
C LEU A 151 19.62 15.92 -14.68
N THR A 152 19.47 15.90 -16.02
CA THR A 152 20.55 16.14 -16.95
C THR A 152 21.16 17.52 -16.75
N ALA A 153 20.35 18.58 -16.64
CA ALA A 153 20.83 19.94 -16.39
C ALA A 153 21.51 20.09 -15.01
N ALA A 154 21.04 19.39 -13.96
CA ALA A 154 21.69 19.38 -12.66
C ALA A 154 23.02 18.64 -12.68
N LEU A 155 23.08 17.51 -13.40
CA LEU A 155 24.33 16.78 -13.63
C LEU A 155 25.30 17.61 -14.49
N ASP A 156 24.82 18.27 -15.53
CA ASP A 156 25.59 19.17 -16.37
C ASP A 156 26.08 20.39 -15.56
N ALA A 157 25.27 20.94 -14.65
CA ALA A 157 25.66 22.03 -13.77
C ALA A 157 26.72 21.63 -12.73
N VAL A 158 26.66 20.37 -12.26
CA VAL A 158 27.68 19.79 -11.39
C VAL A 158 28.92 19.38 -12.18
N ALA A 159 28.75 18.94 -13.44
CA ALA A 159 29.82 18.55 -14.34
C ALA A 159 30.40 19.72 -15.13
N GLY A 160 29.65 20.79 -15.39
CA GLY A 160 30.00 21.88 -16.31
C GLY A 160 30.42 23.20 -15.66
N GLY A 161 30.69 23.22 -14.36
CA GLY A 161 31.23 24.38 -13.65
C GLY A 161 32.72 24.59 -13.91
N ASP A 162 33.03 25.11 -15.09
CA ASP A 162 34.33 25.75 -15.46
C ASP A 162 35.64 24.92 -15.30
N THR A 163 36.23 24.63 -16.45
CA THR A 163 37.61 24.18 -16.70
C THR A 163 37.84 22.69 -16.98
N GLY A 164 38.73 22.46 -17.93
CA GLY A 164 39.21 21.19 -18.51
C GLY A 164 39.78 20.12 -17.55
N GLN A 165 39.62 20.27 -16.25
CA GLN A 165 39.83 19.23 -15.25
C GLN A 165 38.57 18.35 -15.00
N ASP A 166 37.39 18.81 -15.46
CA ASP A 166 36.13 18.12 -15.20
C ASP A 166 35.82 16.98 -16.16
N LEU A 167 36.48 16.95 -17.34
CA LEU A 167 36.27 15.84 -18.29
C LEU A 167 36.85 14.52 -17.75
N ASP A 168 37.96 14.57 -17.02
CA ASP A 168 38.55 13.38 -16.39
C ASP A 168 37.71 12.92 -15.19
N GLN A 169 37.10 13.86 -14.46
CA GLN A 169 36.16 13.53 -13.34
C GLN A 169 34.85 13.00 -13.87
N ALA A 170 34.29 13.58 -14.92
CA ALA A 170 33.06 13.08 -15.56
C ALA A 170 33.29 11.69 -16.17
N ALA A 171 34.43 11.45 -16.82
CA ALA A 171 34.81 10.12 -17.34
C ALA A 171 34.93 9.10 -16.19
N SER A 172 35.57 9.48 -15.08
CA SER A 172 35.70 8.62 -13.90
C SER A 172 34.36 8.34 -13.21
N LEU A 173 33.43 9.28 -13.27
CA LEU A 173 32.08 9.12 -12.71
C LEU A 173 31.24 8.17 -13.57
N VAL A 174 31.33 8.30 -14.90
CA VAL A 174 30.69 7.36 -15.84
C VAL A 174 31.27 5.96 -15.66
N GLU A 175 32.58 5.81 -15.56
CA GLU A 175 33.23 4.53 -15.34
C GLU A 175 32.85 3.88 -14.02
N ARG A 176 32.66 4.67 -12.95
CA ARG A 176 32.14 4.19 -11.67
C ARG A 176 30.67 3.76 -11.77
N VAL A 177 29.83 4.55 -12.42
CA VAL A 177 28.40 4.21 -12.64
C VAL A 177 28.28 2.95 -13.50
N GLU A 178 29.09 2.81 -14.55
CA GLU A 178 29.13 1.59 -15.38
C GLU A 178 29.63 0.38 -14.59
N SER A 179 30.64 0.56 -13.75
CA SER A 179 31.14 -0.48 -12.85
C SER A 179 30.08 -0.92 -11.84
N ASP A 180 29.42 0.04 -11.19
CA ASP A 180 28.35 -0.23 -10.22
C ASP A 180 27.12 -0.85 -10.91
N ALA A 181 26.73 -0.37 -12.08
CA ALA A 181 25.68 -0.96 -12.90
C ALA A 181 26.03 -2.40 -13.33
N GLY A 182 27.30 -2.64 -13.68
CA GLY A 182 27.82 -3.98 -14.05
C GLY A 182 27.72 -5.02 -12.94
N ALA A 183 27.66 -4.61 -11.68
CA ALA A 183 27.40 -5.52 -10.55
C ALA A 183 25.99 -6.11 -10.57
N TYR A 184 25.02 -5.40 -11.17
CA TYR A 184 23.61 -5.78 -11.18
C TYR A 184 23.07 -6.16 -12.56
N TRP A 185 23.69 -5.60 -13.64
CA TRP A 185 23.21 -5.77 -15.01
C TRP A 185 24.34 -6.17 -15.95
N THR A 186 24.03 -7.03 -16.92
CA THR A 186 24.95 -7.29 -18.04
C THR A 186 24.91 -6.13 -19.05
N ALA A 187 25.90 -5.99 -19.91
CA ALA A 187 25.92 -5.02 -21.01
C ALA A 187 24.70 -5.13 -21.96
N GLY A 188 24.02 -6.26 -21.97
CA GLY A 188 22.78 -6.49 -22.73
C GLY A 188 21.50 -6.25 -21.93
N GLY A 189 21.55 -5.58 -20.77
CA GLY A 189 20.40 -5.22 -19.95
C GLY A 189 19.74 -6.39 -19.22
N ARG A 190 20.44 -7.52 -19.04
CA ARG A 190 19.94 -8.67 -18.28
C ARG A 190 20.45 -8.60 -16.86
N GLU A 191 19.61 -8.99 -15.92
CA GLU A 191 20.01 -9.10 -14.51
C GLU A 191 21.20 -10.06 -14.32
N SER A 192 22.14 -9.64 -13.51
CA SER A 192 23.33 -10.43 -13.19
C SER A 192 23.74 -10.27 -11.72
N GLY A 193 24.72 -11.05 -11.30
CA GLY A 193 25.32 -10.94 -9.99
C GLY A 193 24.31 -11.05 -8.84
N GLU A 194 24.40 -10.08 -7.95
CA GLU A 194 23.62 -10.06 -6.70
C GLU A 194 22.11 -9.88 -6.95
N LEU A 195 21.72 -9.06 -7.92
CA LEU A 195 20.31 -8.82 -8.25
C LEU A 195 19.63 -10.13 -8.70
N LYS A 196 20.27 -10.89 -9.58
CA LYS A 196 19.75 -12.19 -10.04
C LYS A 196 19.64 -13.18 -8.88
N ARG A 197 20.63 -13.21 -7.98
CA ARG A 197 20.61 -14.07 -6.79
C ARG A 197 19.45 -13.70 -5.87
N LEU A 198 19.31 -12.42 -5.52
CA LEU A 198 18.26 -11.92 -4.64
C LEU A 198 16.85 -12.15 -5.22
N ARG A 199 16.69 -12.02 -6.54
CA ARG A 199 15.41 -12.32 -7.20
C ARG A 199 15.08 -13.81 -7.11
N GLY A 200 16.07 -14.67 -7.32
CA GLY A 200 15.89 -16.12 -7.15
C GLY A 200 15.53 -16.50 -5.70
N GLU A 201 16.15 -15.85 -4.73
CA GLU A 201 15.82 -16.05 -3.31
C GLU A 201 14.40 -15.52 -2.99
N GLN A 202 14.00 -14.39 -3.57
CA GLN A 202 12.65 -13.85 -3.43
C GLN A 202 11.60 -14.80 -4.03
N GLU A 203 11.83 -15.31 -5.25
CA GLU A 203 10.91 -16.28 -5.88
C GLU A 203 10.80 -17.57 -5.07
N ALA A 204 11.93 -18.08 -4.56
CA ALA A 204 11.94 -19.26 -3.69
C ALA A 204 11.19 -19.01 -2.36
N ALA A 205 11.35 -17.83 -1.78
CA ALA A 205 10.65 -17.45 -0.54
C ALA A 205 9.13 -17.33 -0.77
N VAL A 206 8.70 -16.73 -1.88
CA VAL A 206 7.28 -16.65 -2.25
C VAL A 206 6.68 -18.05 -2.45
N GLN A 207 7.38 -18.94 -3.14
CA GLN A 207 6.92 -20.33 -3.31
C GLN A 207 6.84 -21.07 -1.98
N ALA A 208 7.82 -20.87 -1.08
CA ALA A 208 7.79 -21.48 0.24
C ALA A 208 6.63 -20.96 1.09
N GLU A 209 6.32 -19.66 1.00
CA GLU A 209 5.17 -19.06 1.67
C GLU A 209 3.85 -19.67 1.15
N GLU A 210 3.66 -19.77 -0.16
CA GLU A 210 2.47 -20.38 -0.76
C GLU A 210 2.28 -21.83 -0.31
N GLN A 211 3.38 -22.61 -0.29
CA GLN A 211 3.34 -23.99 0.18
C GLN A 211 2.99 -24.10 1.66
N ALA A 212 3.59 -23.25 2.50
CA ALA A 212 3.29 -23.20 3.93
C ALA A 212 1.82 -22.80 4.18
N ARG A 213 1.31 -21.84 3.43
CA ARG A 213 -0.09 -21.40 3.51
C ARG A 213 -1.07 -22.52 3.12
N ALA A 214 -0.78 -23.23 2.03
CA ALA A 214 -1.58 -24.39 1.61
C ALA A 214 -1.56 -25.51 2.65
N ALA A 215 -0.41 -25.76 3.29
CA ALA A 215 -0.29 -26.76 4.36
C ALA A 215 -1.11 -26.38 5.61
N VAL A 216 -1.11 -25.11 5.98
CA VAL A 216 -1.95 -24.59 7.09
C VAL A 216 -3.43 -24.77 6.77
N GLU A 217 -3.88 -24.41 5.58
CA GLU A 217 -5.27 -24.55 5.16
C GLU A 217 -5.72 -26.03 5.14
N ALA A 218 -4.86 -26.94 4.68
CA ALA A 218 -5.10 -28.38 4.72
C ALA A 218 -5.25 -28.87 6.17
N LEU A 219 -4.35 -28.47 7.06
CA LEU A 219 -4.40 -28.83 8.47
C LEU A 219 -5.67 -28.33 9.15
N GLU A 220 -6.08 -27.08 8.89
CA GLU A 220 -7.36 -26.54 9.40
C GLU A 220 -8.57 -27.33 8.87
N GLY A 221 -8.49 -27.78 7.61
CA GLY A 221 -9.48 -28.69 7.02
C GLY A 221 -9.58 -30.02 7.76
N ASP A 222 -8.44 -30.62 8.08
CA ASP A 222 -8.38 -31.87 8.81
C ASP A 222 -8.85 -31.72 10.25
N VAL A 223 -8.52 -30.64 10.95
CA VAL A 223 -9.02 -30.34 12.30
C VAL A 223 -10.54 -30.24 12.29
N ARG A 224 -11.12 -29.53 11.32
CA ARG A 224 -12.60 -29.42 11.17
C ARG A 224 -13.24 -30.80 10.89
N ARG A 225 -12.56 -31.65 10.11
CA ARG A 225 -13.03 -33.00 9.82
C ARG A 225 -13.02 -33.89 11.05
N VAL A 226 -11.94 -33.83 11.84
CA VAL A 226 -11.84 -34.58 13.12
C VAL A 226 -12.93 -34.15 14.10
N ALA A 227 -13.18 -32.86 14.25
CA ALA A 227 -14.26 -32.35 15.09
C ALA A 227 -15.64 -32.87 14.62
N ALA A 228 -15.92 -32.81 13.32
CA ALA A 228 -17.19 -33.30 12.76
C ALA A 228 -17.37 -34.82 12.92
N LEU A 229 -16.29 -35.59 12.85
CA LEU A 229 -16.31 -37.04 13.10
C LEU A 229 -16.56 -37.34 14.58
N GLY A 230 -15.97 -36.57 15.51
CA GLY A 230 -16.27 -36.69 16.93
C GLY A 230 -17.74 -36.45 17.27
N ASP A 231 -18.32 -35.37 16.71
CA ASP A 231 -19.75 -35.08 16.87
C ASP A 231 -20.64 -36.18 16.27
N ALA A 232 -20.20 -36.80 15.18
CA ALA A 232 -20.95 -37.89 14.54
C ALA A 232 -20.87 -39.19 15.37
N GLU A 233 -19.71 -39.47 15.95
CA GLU A 233 -19.50 -40.62 16.84
C GLU A 233 -20.37 -40.50 18.10
N GLU A 234 -20.41 -39.32 18.73
CA GLU A 234 -21.25 -39.08 19.91
C GLU A 234 -22.72 -39.28 19.59
N ARG A 235 -23.23 -38.73 18.51
CA ARG A 235 -24.61 -38.94 18.04
C ARG A 235 -24.92 -40.39 17.73
N ALA A 236 -23.97 -41.11 17.17
CA ALA A 236 -24.14 -42.54 16.89
C ALA A 236 -24.20 -43.36 18.19
N ALA A 237 -23.37 -43.05 19.17
CA ALA A 237 -23.38 -43.69 20.48
C ALA A 237 -24.71 -43.44 21.25
N GLU A 238 -25.19 -42.22 21.21
CA GLU A 238 -26.52 -41.90 21.78
C GLU A 238 -27.65 -42.67 21.07
N ALA A 239 -27.61 -42.76 19.75
CA ALA A 239 -28.61 -43.50 18.98
C ALA A 239 -28.59 -45.00 19.28
N VAL A 240 -27.39 -45.59 19.46
CA VAL A 240 -27.26 -47.00 19.88
C VAL A 240 -27.82 -47.22 21.26
N THR A 241 -27.54 -46.32 22.21
CA THR A 241 -28.05 -46.41 23.58
C THR A 241 -29.55 -46.30 23.59
N ALA A 242 -30.14 -45.37 22.86
CA ALA A 242 -31.60 -45.20 22.75
C ALA A 242 -32.26 -46.38 22.06
N ALA A 243 -31.59 -47.01 21.06
CA ALA A 243 -32.11 -48.21 20.40
C ALA A 243 -32.06 -49.43 21.32
N ALA A 244 -30.99 -49.58 22.14
CA ALA A 244 -30.92 -50.64 23.17
C ALA A 244 -31.98 -50.51 24.23
N ALA A 245 -32.27 -49.30 24.69
CA ALA A 245 -33.36 -49.05 25.65
C ALA A 245 -34.71 -49.42 25.08
N ARG A 246 -35.03 -48.98 23.85
CA ARG A 246 -36.30 -49.34 23.18
C ARG A 246 -36.45 -50.83 22.97
N ARG A 247 -35.34 -51.54 22.67
CA ARG A 247 -35.33 -52.97 22.53
C ARG A 247 -35.64 -53.67 23.85
N ALA A 248 -35.01 -53.25 24.97
CA ALA A 248 -35.30 -53.79 26.28
C ALA A 248 -36.76 -53.58 26.69
N GLU A 249 -37.32 -52.40 26.49
CA GLU A 249 -38.74 -52.13 26.73
C GLU A 249 -39.66 -53.03 25.91
N ALA A 250 -39.34 -53.28 24.64
CA ALA A 250 -40.12 -54.14 23.76
C ALA A 250 -39.98 -55.64 24.17
N GLU A 251 -38.84 -56.09 24.66
CA GLU A 251 -38.61 -57.41 25.19
C GLU A 251 -39.40 -57.65 26.50
N GLU A 252 -39.41 -56.64 27.40
CA GLU A 252 -40.24 -56.69 28.63
C GLU A 252 -41.76 -56.72 28.30
N ALA A 253 -42.22 -55.88 27.37
CA ALA A 253 -43.61 -55.90 26.93
C ALA A 253 -44.02 -57.23 26.30
N TRP A 254 -43.12 -57.81 25.50
CA TRP A 254 -43.37 -59.14 24.92
C TRP A 254 -43.41 -60.23 25.98
N ALA A 255 -42.52 -60.25 26.98
CA ALA A 255 -42.49 -61.19 28.08
C ALA A 255 -43.81 -61.11 28.90
N SER A 256 -44.31 -59.87 29.20
CA SER A 256 -45.55 -59.69 29.91
C SER A 256 -46.76 -60.22 29.17
N LEU A 257 -46.85 -60.02 27.88
CA LEU A 257 -47.90 -60.55 27.01
C LEU A 257 -47.87 -62.09 26.89
N SER A 258 -46.66 -62.67 26.89
CA SER A 258 -46.48 -64.12 26.89
C SER A 258 -46.94 -64.81 28.18
N LEU A 259 -46.83 -64.14 29.35
CA LEU A 259 -47.32 -64.62 30.64
C LEU A 259 -48.83 -64.62 30.74
N ILE A 260 -49.53 -63.66 30.06
CA ILE A 260 -50.96 -63.56 30.08
C ILE A 260 -51.59 -64.69 29.25
N HIS A 261 -50.92 -65.19 28.23
CA HIS A 261 -51.39 -66.26 27.30
C HIS A 261 -51.25 -67.70 27.87
N ILE A 262 -50.56 -67.87 28.99
CA ILE A 262 -50.33 -69.19 29.62
C ILE A 262 -51.32 -69.39 30.84
N SER A 263 -52.17 -68.40 31.18
CA SER A 263 -53.08 -68.46 32.31
C SER A 263 -54.54 -68.75 31.97
N ASP A 264 -54.84 -69.10 30.67
CA ASP A 264 -56.11 -69.69 30.22
C ASP A 264 -55.87 -71.15 29.85
#